data_4f780d8f3d319a076a5829973c1c7b4b
#
_entry.id   4f780d8f3d319a076a5829973c1c7b4b
#
_cell.length_a   1.000
_cell.length_b   1.000
_cell.length_c   1.000
_cell.angle_alpha   90.00
_cell.angle_beta   90.00
_cell.angle_gamma   90.00
#
_symmetry.space_group_name_H-M   'P 1'
#
loop_
_entity.id
_entity.type
_entity.pdbx_description
1 polymer ?
#
loop_
_entity_poly.entity_id
_entity_poly.type
_entity_poly.pdbx_seq_one_letter_code
_entity_poly.pdbx_strand_id
1 'polypeptide(L)'
;MKKLVLAAAILAVAGSAYAADMPLKAKKAPPMPSWWDTLTITGLVEVGASGNANNPAVTNFGQLFTDKPNSAFLNQASLTVQRPLDPKATGYDFGFKFQAMYGSDARYTHFLGEFDQSISDRNQFDIVEAHALFHLPWLTSGGVDVKVGQYVTLEGAEVINAPDNALYTHSYIFNFGIPFKHTGLLTTTHVNPVLDIYAGVDTGVNTTFGNHFNCFNCGDNNTAAAFHGGFGLNLLGGALTVLATTHIGPENPNVSSVVLAGVNPNTALRYLNDVTVVWKATDKLTLTTDANYIRDDGFNATGGGVAQYATYAINDWLKITGRGEIWRDNNGFFVASFPGNLDFVRVEHGNPFGVAISGGPTTYGALTLGLAIKPPVPKQIEGLVIRPEIRYDTSLNNTTPFGGGTKGSQWTFASDLIIPFTIK
;
A
#
# COMPACT_ATOMS: atom_id res chain seq x y z
N MET A 1 -34.63 -17.88 -2.93
CA MET A 1 -34.09 -17.05 -4.02
C MET A 1 -33.90 -15.56 -3.66
N LYS A 2 -34.30 -15.08 -2.50
CA LYS A 2 -34.10 -13.68 -2.08
C LYS A 2 -32.82 -13.44 -1.24
N LYS A 3 -32.07 -14.49 -0.87
CA LYS A 3 -30.86 -14.39 -0.04
C LYS A 3 -29.54 -14.30 -0.85
N LEU A 4 -29.58 -14.52 -2.16
CA LEU A 4 -28.39 -14.43 -3.02
C LEU A 4 -28.09 -13.00 -3.53
N VAL A 5 -29.05 -12.10 -3.46
CA VAL A 5 -28.91 -10.74 -3.98
C VAL A 5 -28.19 -9.82 -2.97
N LEU A 6 -28.28 -10.10 -1.68
CA LEU A 6 -27.67 -9.27 -0.65
C LEU A 6 -26.15 -9.55 -0.49
N ALA A 7 -25.73 -10.79 -0.78
CA ALA A 7 -24.30 -11.17 -0.72
C ALA A 7 -23.46 -10.52 -1.85
N ALA A 8 -24.08 -10.22 -3.00
CA ALA A 8 -23.41 -9.61 -4.12
C ALA A 8 -23.15 -8.10 -3.93
N ALA A 9 -23.93 -7.42 -3.10
CA ALA A 9 -23.76 -5.98 -2.84
C ALA A 9 -22.66 -5.68 -1.81
N ILE A 10 -22.38 -6.61 -0.89
CA ILE A 10 -21.33 -6.44 0.14
C ILE A 10 -19.93 -6.74 -0.43
N LEU A 11 -19.85 -7.54 -1.49
CA LEU A 11 -18.59 -7.87 -2.19
C LEU A 11 -18.06 -6.73 -3.09
N ALA A 12 -18.90 -5.75 -3.42
CA ALA A 12 -18.49 -4.62 -4.27
C ALA A 12 -17.67 -3.55 -3.54
N VAL A 13 -17.68 -3.52 -2.20
CA VAL A 13 -16.97 -2.51 -1.40
C VAL A 13 -15.59 -3.01 -0.95
N ALA A 14 -15.38 -4.32 -0.86
CA ALA A 14 -14.09 -4.90 -0.45
C ALA A 14 -13.14 -5.18 -1.62
N GLY A 15 -13.53 -4.88 -2.85
CA GLY A 15 -12.79 -5.23 -4.05
C GLY A 15 -11.93 -4.12 -4.66
N SER A 16 -11.95 -2.92 -4.12
CA SER A 16 -11.29 -1.77 -4.78
C SER A 16 -9.79 -1.66 -4.50
N ALA A 17 -9.25 -2.41 -3.57
CA ALA A 17 -7.80 -2.42 -3.31
C ALA A 17 -7.04 -3.49 -4.09
N TYR A 18 -7.75 -4.45 -4.63
CA TYR A 18 -7.10 -5.51 -5.40
C TYR A 18 -7.16 -5.16 -6.87
N ALA A 19 -6.02 -4.78 -7.37
CA ALA A 19 -5.63 -4.71 -8.78
C ALA A 19 -6.77 -4.95 -9.77
N ALA A 20 -7.07 -3.95 -10.52
CA ALA A 20 -7.91 -3.98 -11.71
C ALA A 20 -9.41 -4.32 -11.48
N ASP A 21 -10.24 -3.40 -11.86
CA ASP A 21 -11.65 -3.61 -12.15
C ASP A 21 -11.86 -4.84 -13.04
N MET A 22 -12.08 -6.00 -12.44
CA MET A 22 -12.38 -7.21 -13.19
C MET A 22 -13.89 -7.38 -13.36
N PRO A 23 -14.40 -7.40 -14.59
CA PRO A 23 -15.84 -7.42 -14.82
C PRO A 23 -16.44 -8.78 -14.49
N LEU A 24 -17.23 -8.84 -13.42
CA LEU A 24 -18.16 -9.95 -13.21
C LEU A 24 -19.27 -9.88 -14.29
N LYS A 25 -19.50 -10.96 -15.03
CA LYS A 25 -20.63 -11.08 -15.98
C LYS A 25 -21.96 -10.78 -15.26
N ALA A 26 -22.47 -9.58 -15.40
CA ALA A 26 -23.76 -9.19 -14.83
C ALA A 26 -24.90 -9.31 -15.86
N LYS A 27 -26.11 -9.62 -15.34
CA LYS A 27 -27.37 -9.57 -16.08
C LYS A 27 -27.59 -8.14 -16.62
N LYS A 28 -28.35 -8.07 -17.77
CA LYS A 28 -28.69 -6.83 -18.50
C LYS A 28 -28.80 -5.63 -17.57
N ALA A 29 -27.86 -4.71 -17.68
CA ALA A 29 -27.79 -3.55 -16.82
C ALA A 29 -28.91 -2.53 -17.17
N PRO A 30 -29.36 -1.74 -16.20
CA PRO A 30 -30.16 -0.55 -16.46
C PRO A 30 -29.40 0.39 -17.41
N PRO A 31 -30.09 1.32 -18.10
CA PRO A 31 -29.44 2.28 -18.97
C PRO A 31 -28.28 2.97 -18.23
N MET A 32 -27.14 3.09 -18.90
CA MET A 32 -25.96 3.68 -18.31
C MET A 32 -26.26 5.07 -17.75
N PRO A 33 -25.91 5.34 -16.51
CA PRO A 33 -26.01 6.69 -15.96
C PRO A 33 -25.20 7.66 -16.83
N SER A 34 -25.58 8.92 -16.85
CA SER A 34 -24.79 9.94 -17.53
C SER A 34 -23.37 10.00 -16.93
N TRP A 35 -22.40 10.50 -17.68
CA TRP A 35 -21.02 10.62 -17.20
C TRP A 35 -20.93 11.28 -15.82
N TRP A 36 -21.76 12.29 -15.55
CA TRP A 36 -21.82 12.99 -14.27
C TRP A 36 -22.46 12.18 -13.14
N ASP A 37 -23.32 11.23 -13.46
CA ASP A 37 -23.97 10.39 -12.47
C ASP A 37 -23.00 9.34 -11.89
N THR A 38 -21.91 9.06 -12.58
CA THR A 38 -20.87 8.14 -12.15
C THR A 38 -19.76 8.82 -11.32
N LEU A 39 -19.80 10.17 -11.19
CA LEU A 39 -18.92 10.91 -10.29
C LEU A 39 -19.26 10.60 -8.84
N THR A 40 -18.26 10.21 -8.05
CA THR A 40 -18.39 9.97 -6.61
C THR A 40 -17.46 10.87 -5.81
N ILE A 41 -17.95 11.33 -4.66
CA ILE A 41 -17.16 12.09 -3.69
C ILE A 41 -17.30 11.37 -2.35
N THR A 42 -16.21 10.78 -1.90
CA THR A 42 -16.15 10.00 -0.65
C THR A 42 -15.02 10.50 0.24
N GLY A 43 -15.11 10.20 1.50
CA GLY A 43 -14.02 10.47 2.41
C GLY A 43 -14.04 9.50 3.58
N LEU A 44 -13.00 9.58 4.39
CA LEU A 44 -12.90 8.84 5.63
C LEU A 44 -12.11 9.62 6.68
N VAL A 45 -12.36 9.30 7.93
CA VAL A 45 -11.51 9.68 9.05
C VAL A 45 -11.08 8.39 9.76
N GLU A 46 -9.79 8.21 9.92
CA GLU A 46 -9.22 7.14 10.73
C GLU A 46 -8.47 7.75 11.91
N VAL A 47 -8.82 7.30 13.11
CA VAL A 47 -8.11 7.61 14.34
C VAL A 47 -7.71 6.31 15.01
N GLY A 48 -6.47 6.23 15.43
CA GLY A 48 -5.95 5.01 16.03
C GLY A 48 -5.13 5.27 17.29
N ALA A 49 -4.80 4.21 17.99
CA ALA A 49 -3.90 4.22 19.12
C ALA A 49 -3.07 2.96 19.17
N SER A 50 -1.83 3.07 19.60
CA SER A 50 -0.96 1.93 19.83
C SER A 50 -0.28 2.00 21.19
N GLY A 51 -0.09 0.85 21.83
CA GLY A 51 0.65 0.67 23.07
C GLY A 51 1.75 -0.38 22.88
N ASN A 52 2.91 -0.17 23.48
CA ASN A 52 4.00 -1.13 23.52
C ASN A 52 4.34 -1.48 24.96
N ALA A 53 4.07 -2.72 25.35
CA ALA A 53 4.25 -3.16 26.73
C ALA A 53 5.73 -3.27 27.14
N ASN A 54 6.61 -3.50 26.17
CA ASN A 54 8.01 -3.80 26.44
C ASN A 54 8.91 -2.57 26.47
N ASN A 55 8.46 -1.46 25.88
CA ASN A 55 9.32 -0.28 25.77
C ASN A 55 8.53 1.02 25.48
N PRO A 56 7.88 1.61 26.49
CA PRO A 56 7.00 2.76 26.30
C PRO A 56 7.71 4.06 25.88
N ALA A 57 9.03 4.11 25.98
CA ALA A 57 9.82 5.31 25.68
C ALA A 57 10.46 5.32 24.28
N VAL A 58 10.35 4.22 23.52
CA VAL A 58 11.01 4.04 22.20
C VAL A 58 9.94 3.79 21.14
N THR A 59 10.29 3.94 19.87
CA THR A 59 9.39 3.68 18.74
C THR A 59 8.96 2.21 18.67
N ASN A 60 7.81 1.94 18.11
CA ASN A 60 7.40 0.60 17.66
C ASN A 60 8.22 0.24 16.42
N PHE A 61 9.44 -0.26 16.64
CA PHE A 61 10.37 -0.57 15.56
C PHE A 61 9.76 -1.58 14.58
N GLY A 62 9.91 -1.36 13.29
CA GLY A 62 9.33 -2.19 12.24
C GLY A 62 7.87 -1.87 11.90
N GLN A 63 7.29 -0.82 12.49
CA GLN A 63 5.92 -0.38 12.23
C GLN A 63 5.92 1.10 11.85
N LEU A 64 5.52 1.45 10.61
CA LEU A 64 5.58 2.84 10.16
C LEU A 64 4.36 3.65 10.63
N PHE A 65 3.16 3.24 10.30
CA PHE A 65 1.93 4.01 10.54
C PHE A 65 1.51 4.00 12.02
N THR A 66 2.05 3.07 12.81
CA THR A 66 1.85 2.94 14.25
C THR A 66 3.17 3.07 15.03
N ASP A 67 4.10 3.87 14.53
CA ASP A 67 5.48 4.00 14.99
C ASP A 67 5.65 4.50 16.44
N LYS A 68 4.71 5.33 16.93
CA LYS A 68 4.79 5.94 18.27
C LYS A 68 4.04 5.10 19.29
N PRO A 69 4.73 4.49 20.27
CA PRO A 69 4.06 3.75 21.34
C PRO A 69 3.30 4.69 22.29
N ASN A 70 2.26 4.13 22.92
CA ASN A 70 1.44 4.79 23.95
C ASN A 70 0.87 6.15 23.49
N SER A 71 0.44 6.21 22.26
CA SER A 71 -0.02 7.42 21.58
C SER A 71 -1.31 7.17 20.81
N ALA A 72 -2.13 8.23 20.72
CA ALA A 72 -3.24 8.28 19.78
C ALA A 72 -2.85 9.08 18.53
N PHE A 73 -3.43 8.72 17.39
CA PHE A 73 -3.14 9.29 16.08
C PHE A 73 -4.41 9.75 15.39
N LEU A 74 -4.34 10.84 14.65
CA LEU A 74 -5.15 11.03 13.46
C LEU A 74 -4.35 10.39 12.32
N ASN A 75 -4.68 9.15 11.96
CA ASN A 75 -3.98 8.45 10.89
C ASN A 75 -4.29 9.09 9.55
N GLN A 76 -5.58 9.13 9.21
CA GLN A 76 -6.03 9.64 7.92
C GLN A 76 -7.31 10.47 8.09
N ALA A 77 -7.34 11.63 7.48
CA ALA A 77 -8.53 12.37 7.11
C ALA A 77 -8.45 12.57 5.59
N SER A 78 -9.18 11.79 4.83
CA SER A 78 -9.04 11.76 3.36
C SER A 78 -10.33 12.15 2.65
N LEU A 79 -10.14 12.72 1.46
CA LEU A 79 -11.21 13.04 0.51
C LEU A 79 -10.84 12.50 -0.86
N THR A 80 -11.74 11.73 -1.46
CA THR A 80 -11.58 11.17 -2.80
C THR A 80 -12.68 11.71 -3.72
N VAL A 81 -12.28 12.24 -4.84
CA VAL A 81 -13.17 12.62 -5.95
C VAL A 81 -12.77 11.76 -7.14
N GLN A 82 -13.68 10.94 -7.63
CA GLN A 82 -13.37 10.03 -8.73
C GLN A 82 -14.54 9.78 -9.66
N ARG A 83 -14.20 9.51 -10.89
CA ARG A 83 -15.05 8.86 -11.88
C ARG A 83 -14.28 7.65 -12.41
N PRO A 84 -14.65 6.42 -12.01
CA PRO A 84 -14.02 5.22 -12.55
C PRO A 84 -14.36 5.03 -14.01
N LEU A 85 -13.55 4.26 -14.74
CA LEU A 85 -13.93 3.77 -16.06
C LEU A 85 -15.14 2.83 -15.95
N ASP A 86 -15.97 2.80 -16.98
CA ASP A 86 -17.02 1.79 -17.07
C ASP A 86 -16.39 0.41 -17.37
N PRO A 87 -16.49 -0.57 -16.47
CA PRO A 87 -15.91 -1.89 -16.67
C PRO A 87 -16.55 -2.68 -17.83
N LYS A 88 -17.57 -2.13 -18.46
CA LYS A 88 -18.26 -2.70 -19.62
C LYS A 88 -18.09 -1.85 -20.87
N ALA A 89 -17.25 -0.83 -20.83
CA ALA A 89 -16.99 -0.01 -22.00
C ALA A 89 -16.48 -0.88 -23.15
N THR A 90 -17.11 -0.74 -24.28
CA THR A 90 -16.67 -1.34 -25.55
C THR A 90 -16.16 -0.28 -26.53
N GLY A 91 -16.20 0.97 -26.15
CA GLY A 91 -15.70 2.14 -26.84
C GLY A 91 -14.79 2.94 -25.93
N TYR A 92 -14.36 4.11 -26.39
CA TYR A 92 -13.54 5.00 -25.57
C TYR A 92 -14.30 5.46 -24.33
N ASP A 93 -13.65 5.41 -23.19
CA ASP A 93 -14.14 5.98 -21.94
C ASP A 93 -13.03 6.77 -21.25
N PHE A 94 -13.44 7.73 -20.42
CA PHE A 94 -12.52 8.60 -19.67
C PHE A 94 -12.94 8.67 -18.22
N GLY A 95 -11.97 8.49 -17.32
CA GLY A 95 -12.14 8.62 -15.89
C GLY A 95 -11.02 9.42 -15.25
N PHE A 96 -11.12 9.60 -13.94
CA PHE A 96 -10.05 10.19 -13.14
C PHE A 96 -10.23 9.81 -11.66
N LYS A 97 -9.14 9.94 -10.92
CA LYS A 97 -9.17 9.89 -9.46
C LYS A 97 -8.28 10.99 -8.89
N PHE A 98 -8.80 11.69 -7.91
CA PHE A 98 -8.05 12.59 -7.04
C PHE A 98 -8.34 12.22 -5.60
N GLN A 99 -7.29 11.95 -4.82
CA GLN A 99 -7.38 11.65 -3.40
C GLN A 99 -6.35 12.47 -2.64
N ALA A 100 -6.83 13.25 -1.68
CA ALA A 100 -6.00 13.98 -0.74
C ALA A 100 -6.16 13.41 0.66
N MET A 101 -5.09 13.42 1.44
CA MET A 101 -5.04 12.92 2.80
C MET A 101 -4.30 13.89 3.72
N TYR A 102 -4.81 14.05 4.95
CA TYR A 102 -4.13 14.72 6.04
C TYR A 102 -4.07 13.80 7.24
N GLY A 103 -2.91 13.63 7.85
CA GLY A 103 -2.76 12.77 9.03
C GLY A 103 -1.32 12.30 9.25
N SER A 104 -1.15 11.41 10.22
CA SER A 104 0.17 10.88 10.55
C SER A 104 0.74 9.95 9.49
N ASP A 105 -0.12 9.29 8.72
CA ASP A 105 0.29 8.34 7.69
C ASP A 105 0.90 9.05 6.47
N ALA A 106 0.48 10.30 6.21
CA ALA A 106 1.05 11.13 5.17
C ALA A 106 2.56 11.36 5.30
N ARG A 107 3.15 11.18 6.50
CA ARG A 107 4.60 11.22 6.71
C ARG A 107 5.37 10.20 5.87
N TYR A 108 4.74 9.08 5.56
CA TYR A 108 5.35 7.95 4.87
C TYR A 108 4.89 7.82 3.42
N THR A 109 3.72 8.37 3.11
CA THR A 109 3.08 8.19 1.81
C THR A 109 3.29 9.38 0.86
N HIS A 110 3.55 10.59 1.36
CA HIS A 110 3.80 11.73 0.48
C HIS A 110 5.07 11.54 -0.33
N PHE A 111 5.07 12.04 -1.55
CA PHE A 111 6.26 12.03 -2.38
C PHE A 111 7.35 12.92 -1.80
N LEU A 112 8.57 12.53 -2.05
CA LEU A 112 9.75 13.24 -1.65
C LEU A 112 9.71 14.68 -2.21
N GLY A 113 9.76 15.68 -1.31
CA GLY A 113 9.72 17.09 -1.68
C GLY A 113 8.32 17.68 -1.91
N GLU A 114 7.26 16.87 -1.92
CA GLU A 114 5.90 17.39 -1.90
C GLU A 114 5.50 17.73 -0.46
N PHE A 115 5.21 18.99 -0.20
CA PHE A 115 4.72 19.50 1.09
C PHE A 115 5.68 19.41 2.29
N ASP A 116 6.88 18.84 2.16
CA ASP A 116 7.85 18.67 3.26
C ASP A 116 8.17 19.96 4.00
N GLN A 117 8.22 21.08 3.26
CA GLN A 117 8.51 22.39 3.83
C GLN A 117 7.27 23.14 4.31
N SER A 118 6.09 22.66 3.95
CA SER A 118 4.83 23.33 4.27
C SER A 118 4.23 22.84 5.59
N ILE A 119 4.43 21.57 5.91
CA ILE A 119 3.91 20.91 7.13
C ILE A 119 4.99 19.95 7.62
N SER A 120 5.77 20.36 8.62
CA SER A 120 6.83 19.56 9.22
C SER A 120 6.46 19.07 10.62
N ASP A 121 5.25 18.59 10.78
CA ASP A 121 4.71 18.09 12.05
C ASP A 121 4.34 16.61 11.95
N ARG A 122 3.81 16.07 13.00
CA ARG A 122 3.33 14.70 13.10
C ARG A 122 2.22 14.37 12.10
N ASN A 123 1.30 15.31 11.87
CA ASN A 123 0.29 15.20 10.84
C ASN A 123 0.75 16.01 9.63
N GLN A 124 0.80 15.37 8.48
CA GLN A 124 1.23 15.97 7.23
C GLN A 124 0.15 15.85 6.17
N PHE A 125 0.36 16.46 5.03
CA PHE A 125 -0.55 16.43 3.90
C PHE A 125 0.06 15.60 2.77
N ASP A 126 -0.78 14.84 2.07
CA ASP A 126 -0.40 14.06 0.90
C ASP A 126 -1.47 14.13 -0.17
N ILE A 127 -1.06 14.21 -1.42
CA ILE A 127 -1.88 13.84 -2.56
C ILE A 127 -1.61 12.37 -2.84
N VAL A 128 -2.52 11.49 -2.38
CA VAL A 128 -2.32 10.03 -2.49
C VAL A 128 -2.44 9.59 -3.94
N GLU A 129 -3.45 10.09 -4.65
CA GLU A 129 -3.67 9.81 -6.06
C GLU A 129 -4.12 11.07 -6.81
N ALA A 130 -3.57 11.28 -8.00
CA ALA A 130 -3.97 12.35 -8.92
C ALA A 130 -3.69 11.89 -10.35
N HIS A 131 -4.65 11.19 -10.98
CA HIS A 131 -4.45 10.61 -12.30
C HIS A 131 -5.69 10.65 -13.17
N ALA A 132 -5.47 10.67 -14.48
CA ALA A 132 -6.47 10.42 -15.50
C ALA A 132 -6.50 8.94 -15.88
N LEU A 133 -7.67 8.48 -16.29
CA LEU A 133 -7.93 7.12 -16.76
C LEU A 133 -8.55 7.17 -18.15
N PHE A 134 -8.08 6.31 -19.06
CA PHE A 134 -8.59 6.20 -20.41
C PHE A 134 -8.83 4.72 -20.73
N HIS A 135 -10.02 4.37 -21.19
CA HIS A 135 -10.26 3.06 -21.82
C HIS A 135 -10.12 3.20 -23.32
N LEU A 136 -9.28 2.37 -23.93
CA LEU A 136 -9.02 2.30 -25.37
C LEU A 136 -9.46 0.93 -25.87
N PRO A 137 -10.40 0.84 -26.82
CA PRO A 137 -10.88 -0.44 -27.35
C PRO A 137 -9.87 -1.05 -28.35
N TRP A 138 -8.62 -1.18 -27.91
CA TRP A 138 -7.49 -1.61 -28.75
C TRP A 138 -6.94 -2.97 -28.31
N LEU A 139 -6.18 -3.61 -29.18
CA LEU A 139 -5.40 -4.84 -28.99
C LEU A 139 -6.22 -6.09 -28.68
N THR A 140 -7.21 -6.04 -27.83
CA THR A 140 -8.02 -7.18 -27.38
C THR A 140 -9.49 -6.80 -27.35
N SER A 141 -10.36 -7.80 -27.17
CA SER A 141 -11.80 -7.55 -26.97
C SER A 141 -12.13 -6.86 -25.63
N GLY A 142 -11.22 -6.94 -24.65
CA GLY A 142 -11.36 -6.25 -23.37
C GLY A 142 -10.75 -4.86 -23.35
N GLY A 143 -9.97 -4.51 -24.40
CA GLY A 143 -9.32 -3.22 -24.54
C GLY A 143 -8.09 -3.03 -23.67
N VAL A 144 -7.64 -1.78 -23.60
CA VAL A 144 -6.50 -1.32 -22.80
C VAL A 144 -6.93 -0.13 -21.96
N ASP A 145 -6.74 -0.22 -20.64
CA ASP A 145 -6.87 0.91 -19.76
C ASP A 145 -5.52 1.59 -19.57
N VAL A 146 -5.49 2.90 -19.64
CA VAL A 146 -4.30 3.72 -19.48
C VAL A 146 -4.51 4.65 -18.29
N LYS A 147 -3.59 4.60 -17.32
CA LYS A 147 -3.54 5.47 -16.15
C LYS A 147 -2.33 6.39 -16.29
N VAL A 148 -2.55 7.70 -16.12
CA VAL A 148 -1.48 8.72 -16.25
C VAL A 148 -1.56 9.70 -15.10
N GLY A 149 -0.47 9.84 -14.35
CA GLY A 149 -0.35 10.74 -13.22
C GLY A 149 0.22 10.04 -11.98
N GLN A 150 -0.20 10.48 -10.80
CA GLN A 150 0.17 9.89 -9.51
C GLN A 150 -0.83 8.78 -9.14
N TYR A 151 -0.32 7.60 -8.82
CA TYR A 151 -1.15 6.45 -8.47
C TYR A 151 -0.48 5.55 -7.44
N VAL A 152 -1.29 4.85 -6.64
CA VAL A 152 -0.79 3.83 -5.71
C VAL A 152 -0.23 2.63 -6.46
N THR A 153 0.75 1.98 -5.87
CA THR A 153 1.38 0.79 -6.46
C THR A 153 0.40 -0.34 -6.71
N LEU A 154 0.76 -1.25 -7.61
CA LEU A 154 0.09 -2.55 -7.77
C LEU A 154 0.62 -3.60 -6.78
N GLU A 155 1.77 -3.35 -6.15
CA GLU A 155 2.48 -4.32 -5.33
C GLU A 155 1.88 -4.42 -3.92
N GLY A 156 1.90 -5.63 -3.37
CA GLY A 156 1.49 -5.94 -2.00
C GLY A 156 0.01 -6.19 -1.79
N ALA A 157 -0.29 -6.91 -0.72
CA ALA A 157 -1.64 -7.22 -0.29
C ALA A 157 -2.29 -6.12 0.57
N GLU A 158 -1.50 -5.26 1.19
CA GLU A 158 -1.94 -4.12 1.99
C GLU A 158 -1.81 -2.82 1.21
N VAL A 159 -2.62 -1.83 1.55
CA VAL A 159 -2.75 -0.57 0.81
C VAL A 159 -2.78 0.64 1.74
N ILE A 160 -2.56 1.84 1.19
CA ILE A 160 -2.63 3.10 1.94
C ILE A 160 -4.04 3.36 2.50
N ASN A 161 -5.09 3.02 1.75
CA ASN A 161 -6.47 3.28 2.15
C ASN A 161 -6.89 2.35 3.30
N ALA A 162 -7.04 2.90 4.50
CA ALA A 162 -7.24 2.13 5.73
C ALA A 162 -8.41 1.13 5.71
N PRO A 163 -9.61 1.44 5.16
CA PRO A 163 -10.74 0.50 5.13
C PRO A 163 -10.50 -0.79 4.35
N ASP A 164 -9.53 -0.78 3.43
CA ASP A 164 -9.24 -1.90 2.54
C ASP A 164 -8.26 -2.91 3.18
N ASN A 165 -7.68 -2.58 4.33
CA ASN A 165 -6.82 -3.46 5.10
C ASN A 165 -7.61 -4.24 6.15
N ALA A 166 -7.24 -5.51 6.35
CA ALA A 166 -7.89 -6.38 7.32
C ALA A 166 -7.49 -6.10 8.77
N LEU A 167 -6.30 -5.52 8.98
CA LEU A 167 -5.67 -5.19 10.25
C LEU A 167 -5.27 -3.71 10.27
N TYR A 168 -5.02 -3.16 11.45
CA TYR A 168 -4.58 -1.78 11.61
C TYR A 168 -3.07 -1.65 11.40
N THR A 169 -2.25 -2.53 12.00
CA THR A 169 -0.80 -2.53 11.76
C THR A 169 -0.46 -3.26 10.46
N HIS A 170 0.53 -2.76 9.75
CA HIS A 170 0.96 -3.27 8.47
C HIS A 170 2.08 -4.31 8.58
N SER A 171 2.19 -5.16 7.54
CA SER A 171 3.25 -6.16 7.40
C SER A 171 4.62 -5.52 7.15
N TYR A 172 5.69 -6.30 7.32
CA TYR A 172 7.02 -5.88 6.89
C TYR A 172 7.11 -5.69 5.37
N ILE A 173 6.36 -6.47 4.59
CA ILE A 173 6.29 -6.30 3.14
C ILE A 173 5.76 -4.92 2.80
N PHE A 174 4.60 -4.53 3.34
CA PHE A 174 4.03 -3.21 3.11
C PHE A 174 4.98 -2.09 3.54
N ASN A 175 5.55 -2.20 4.75
CA ASN A 175 6.36 -1.13 5.31
C ASN A 175 7.71 -0.95 4.60
N PHE A 176 8.34 -2.03 4.09
CA PHE A 176 9.74 -1.99 3.67
C PHE A 176 10.04 -2.70 2.36
N GLY A 177 9.12 -3.47 1.82
CA GLY A 177 9.34 -4.35 0.68
C GLY A 177 8.71 -3.91 -0.62
N ILE A 178 7.82 -2.91 -0.59
CA ILE A 178 7.09 -2.42 -1.77
C ILE A 178 7.11 -0.90 -1.83
N PRO A 179 6.91 -0.27 -3.00
CA PRO A 179 6.62 1.15 -3.12
C PRO A 179 5.22 1.46 -2.58
N PHE A 180 4.96 2.71 -2.20
CA PHE A 180 3.60 3.15 -1.92
C PHE A 180 2.93 3.74 -3.15
N LYS A 181 3.66 4.55 -3.91
CA LYS A 181 3.11 5.33 -5.03
C LYS A 181 4.13 5.50 -6.15
N HIS A 182 3.60 5.81 -7.32
CA HIS A 182 4.36 6.12 -8.52
C HIS A 182 3.78 7.34 -9.23
N THR A 183 4.61 8.01 -10.02
CA THR A 183 4.16 9.03 -10.98
C THR A 183 4.61 8.65 -12.39
N GLY A 184 3.67 8.40 -13.28
CA GLY A 184 4.00 7.94 -14.61
C GLY A 184 2.79 7.52 -15.43
N LEU A 185 3.02 6.53 -16.28
CA LEU A 185 2.02 5.90 -17.13
C LEU A 185 2.00 4.41 -16.83
N LEU A 186 0.82 3.86 -16.57
CA LEU A 186 0.58 2.43 -16.40
C LEU A 186 -0.56 1.99 -17.31
N THR A 187 -0.35 0.91 -18.06
CA THR A 187 -1.38 0.30 -18.89
C THR A 187 -1.83 -1.02 -18.30
N THR A 188 -3.13 -1.31 -18.43
CA THR A 188 -3.73 -2.61 -18.17
C THR A 188 -4.33 -3.13 -19.46
N THR A 189 -3.77 -4.20 -20.02
CA THR A 189 -4.31 -4.88 -21.20
C THR A 189 -5.18 -6.03 -20.75
N HIS A 190 -6.49 -5.94 -20.98
CA HIS A 190 -7.47 -6.99 -20.68
C HIS A 190 -7.44 -8.06 -21.76
N VAL A 191 -6.57 -9.07 -21.62
CA VAL A 191 -6.36 -10.11 -22.64
C VAL A 191 -7.60 -10.98 -22.80
N ASN A 192 -8.19 -11.38 -21.68
CA ASN A 192 -9.43 -12.15 -21.61
C ASN A 192 -9.99 -12.08 -20.15
N PRO A 193 -11.15 -12.69 -19.85
CA PRO A 193 -11.72 -12.64 -18.49
C PRO A 193 -10.86 -13.27 -17.37
N VAL A 194 -9.75 -13.92 -17.72
CA VAL A 194 -8.85 -14.58 -16.77
C VAL A 194 -7.53 -13.83 -16.61
N LEU A 195 -7.03 -13.13 -17.66
CA LEU A 195 -5.69 -12.58 -17.71
C LEU A 195 -5.70 -11.10 -18.06
N ASP A 196 -5.10 -10.30 -17.17
CA ASP A 196 -4.67 -8.93 -17.38
C ASP A 196 -3.14 -8.85 -17.43
N ILE A 197 -2.61 -7.97 -18.28
CA ILE A 197 -1.18 -7.67 -18.35
C ILE A 197 -0.97 -6.20 -18.05
N TYR A 198 -0.02 -5.91 -17.17
CA TYR A 198 0.36 -4.56 -16.75
C TYR A 198 1.71 -4.19 -17.31
N ALA A 199 1.83 -2.98 -17.85
CA ALA A 199 3.10 -2.42 -18.28
C ALA A 199 3.08 -0.90 -18.17
N GLY A 200 4.13 -0.33 -17.59
CA GLY A 200 4.22 1.08 -17.36
C GLY A 200 5.65 1.58 -17.21
N VAL A 201 5.76 2.89 -17.15
CA VAL A 201 7.00 3.60 -16.88
C VAL A 201 6.69 4.76 -15.95
N ASP A 202 7.54 4.93 -14.95
CA ASP A 202 7.38 5.97 -13.93
C ASP A 202 8.72 6.59 -13.51
N THR A 203 8.66 7.55 -12.60
CA THR A 203 9.84 8.26 -12.08
C THR A 203 10.59 7.47 -11.00
N GLY A 204 10.04 6.35 -10.53
CA GLY A 204 10.63 5.52 -9.47
C GLY A 204 9.75 5.34 -8.25
N VAL A 205 10.33 4.80 -7.19
CA VAL A 205 9.68 4.49 -5.91
C VAL A 205 9.41 5.76 -5.12
N ASN A 206 8.14 6.04 -4.84
CA ASN A 206 7.71 7.18 -4.01
C ASN A 206 8.23 8.54 -4.50
N THR A 207 8.40 8.70 -5.80
CA THR A 207 8.89 9.92 -6.44
C THR A 207 7.87 10.50 -7.42
N THR A 208 8.03 11.79 -7.75
CA THR A 208 7.17 12.48 -8.71
C THR A 208 8.03 13.32 -9.69
N PHE A 209 7.38 13.92 -10.67
CA PHE A 209 8.06 14.79 -11.61
C PHE A 209 8.74 15.98 -10.90
N GLY A 210 9.92 16.34 -11.35
CA GLY A 210 10.66 17.47 -10.85
C GLY A 210 12.16 17.33 -11.12
N ASN A 211 12.88 18.43 -10.93
CA ASN A 211 14.31 18.42 -11.11
C ASN A 211 15.01 18.36 -9.75
N HIS A 212 15.60 17.23 -9.49
CA HIS A 212 16.40 16.95 -8.30
C HIS A 212 17.78 17.56 -8.31
N PHE A 213 18.21 18.21 -9.39
CA PHE A 213 19.52 18.85 -9.44
C PHE A 213 19.53 20.17 -8.67
N ASN A 214 20.29 20.24 -7.57
CA ASN A 214 20.33 21.35 -6.62
C ASN A 214 19.06 21.67 -5.86
N CYS A 215 18.04 20.85 -5.96
CA CYS A 215 16.90 20.93 -5.09
C CYS A 215 16.95 19.78 -4.10
N PHE A 216 17.21 20.11 -2.88
CA PHE A 216 17.07 19.20 -1.75
C PHE A 216 15.58 18.92 -1.63
N ASN A 217 15.16 17.69 -1.91
CA ASN A 217 13.77 17.26 -1.78
C ASN A 217 12.82 17.83 -2.84
N CYS A 218 13.06 17.68 -4.12
CA CYS A 218 12.06 17.99 -5.11
C CYS A 218 11.92 16.91 -6.18
N GLY A 219 10.81 16.21 -6.09
CA GLY A 219 10.35 15.33 -7.15
C GLY A 219 11.13 14.03 -7.24
N ASP A 220 11.68 13.77 -8.39
CA ASP A 220 12.50 12.59 -8.67
C ASP A 220 13.86 12.70 -8.00
N ASN A 221 14.33 11.64 -7.36
CA ASN A 221 15.61 11.61 -6.65
C ASN A 221 16.82 11.32 -7.56
N ASN A 222 16.61 10.96 -8.82
CA ASN A 222 17.61 10.76 -9.87
C ASN A 222 17.05 11.20 -11.23
N THR A 223 17.65 10.84 -12.36
CA THR A 223 17.15 11.21 -13.70
C THR A 223 16.71 10.01 -14.54
N ALA A 224 16.57 8.86 -13.92
CA ALA A 224 16.27 7.63 -14.62
C ALA A 224 14.80 7.25 -14.43
N ALA A 225 14.20 6.72 -15.46
CA ALA A 225 12.88 6.13 -15.39
C ALA A 225 12.95 4.67 -14.91
N ALA A 226 11.88 4.24 -14.27
CA ALA A 226 11.68 2.87 -13.85
C ALA A 226 10.59 2.19 -14.68
N PHE A 227 10.67 0.87 -14.79
CA PHE A 227 9.65 0.01 -15.36
C PHE A 227 8.76 -0.56 -14.26
N HIS A 228 7.45 -0.49 -14.45
CA HIS A 228 6.46 -1.12 -13.59
C HIS A 228 5.57 -2.04 -14.42
N GLY A 229 5.43 -3.30 -14.03
CA GLY A 229 4.63 -4.23 -14.81
C GLY A 229 4.32 -5.55 -14.11
N GLY A 230 3.63 -6.43 -14.83
CA GLY A 230 3.24 -7.72 -14.28
C GLY A 230 2.02 -8.32 -14.96
N PHE A 231 1.37 -9.25 -14.27
CA PHE A 231 0.10 -9.84 -14.73
C PHE A 231 -0.83 -10.16 -13.57
N GLY A 232 -2.13 -10.10 -13.86
CA GLY A 232 -3.21 -10.51 -12.97
C GLY A 232 -3.96 -11.71 -13.51
N LEU A 233 -4.27 -12.68 -12.66
CA LEU A 233 -5.10 -13.84 -12.98
C LEU A 233 -6.38 -13.83 -12.14
N ASN A 234 -7.52 -14.03 -12.82
CA ASN A 234 -8.82 -14.23 -12.21
C ASN A 234 -9.31 -15.65 -12.45
N LEU A 235 -9.14 -16.49 -11.46
CA LEU A 235 -9.38 -17.92 -11.55
C LEU A 235 -10.62 -18.31 -10.74
N LEU A 236 -11.17 -19.50 -11.02
CA LEU A 236 -12.32 -20.06 -10.29
C LEU A 236 -13.51 -19.09 -10.23
N GLY A 237 -13.74 -18.33 -11.30
CA GLY A 237 -14.83 -17.35 -11.36
C GLY A 237 -14.71 -16.19 -10.38
N GLY A 238 -13.49 -15.80 -10.01
CA GLY A 238 -13.19 -14.73 -9.06
C GLY A 238 -12.99 -15.20 -7.61
N ALA A 239 -13.03 -16.50 -7.36
CA ALA A 239 -12.73 -17.03 -6.04
C ALA A 239 -11.23 -17.09 -5.74
N LEU A 240 -10.39 -17.16 -6.78
CA LEU A 240 -8.93 -17.13 -6.66
C LEU A 240 -8.36 -16.05 -7.59
N THR A 241 -7.63 -15.11 -7.03
CA THR A 241 -6.89 -14.09 -7.80
C THR A 241 -5.41 -14.20 -7.51
N VAL A 242 -4.60 -13.98 -8.52
CA VAL A 242 -3.14 -13.89 -8.41
C VAL A 242 -2.71 -12.60 -9.09
N LEU A 243 -1.91 -11.80 -8.41
CA LEU A 243 -1.26 -10.63 -8.95
C LEU A 243 0.25 -10.82 -8.78
N ALA A 244 0.98 -10.82 -9.87
CA ALA A 244 2.44 -10.87 -9.87
C ALA A 244 2.97 -9.62 -10.55
N THR A 245 3.78 -8.85 -9.84
CA THR A 245 4.25 -7.54 -10.26
C THR A 245 5.75 -7.40 -10.07
N THR A 246 6.32 -6.47 -10.79
CA THR A 246 7.73 -6.08 -10.68
C THR A 246 7.88 -4.59 -10.94
N HIS A 247 8.71 -3.94 -10.15
CA HIS A 247 9.20 -2.59 -10.39
C HIS A 247 10.73 -2.63 -10.49
N ILE A 248 11.28 -2.09 -11.56
CA ILE A 248 12.73 -2.16 -11.83
C ILE A 248 13.19 -0.80 -12.34
N GLY A 249 14.08 -0.17 -11.62
CA GLY A 249 14.69 1.10 -11.99
C GLY A 249 15.81 1.52 -11.05
N PRO A 250 16.56 2.56 -11.39
CA PRO A 250 17.45 3.20 -10.46
C PRO A 250 16.65 3.98 -9.42
N GLU A 251 16.92 3.72 -8.12
CA GLU A 251 16.15 4.29 -7.00
C GLU A 251 17.03 5.02 -5.98
N ASN A 252 18.32 5.12 -6.27
CA ASN A 252 19.26 5.78 -5.35
C ASN A 252 19.31 7.27 -5.62
N PRO A 253 19.36 8.13 -4.58
CA PRO A 253 19.36 9.59 -4.76
C PRO A 253 20.68 10.08 -5.35
N ASN A 254 20.59 11.07 -6.25
CA ASN A 254 21.74 11.71 -6.86
C ASN A 254 22.34 12.79 -5.93
N VAL A 255 23.03 12.32 -4.89
CA VAL A 255 23.66 13.17 -3.88
C VAL A 255 25.11 12.78 -3.66
N SER A 256 25.90 13.74 -3.18
CA SER A 256 27.35 13.57 -3.02
C SER A 256 27.71 12.36 -2.13
N SER A 257 26.95 12.10 -1.07
CA SER A 257 27.21 10.97 -0.17
C SER A 257 27.04 9.60 -0.85
N VAL A 258 26.03 9.46 -1.70
CA VAL A 258 25.77 8.24 -2.47
C VAL A 258 26.82 8.04 -3.56
N VAL A 259 27.16 9.11 -4.29
CA VAL A 259 28.19 9.09 -5.34
C VAL A 259 29.58 8.79 -4.75
N LEU A 260 29.93 9.38 -3.60
CA LEU A 260 31.18 9.12 -2.90
C LEU A 260 31.26 7.69 -2.33
N ALA A 261 30.11 7.06 -2.04
CA ALA A 261 30.04 5.65 -1.70
C ALA A 261 30.25 4.72 -2.90
N GLY A 262 30.43 5.26 -4.11
CA GLY A 262 30.66 4.51 -5.34
C GLY A 262 29.37 4.07 -6.06
N VAL A 263 28.21 4.54 -5.63
CA VAL A 263 26.93 4.24 -6.24
C VAL A 263 26.65 5.23 -7.38
N ASN A 264 26.31 4.73 -8.56
CA ASN A 264 25.78 5.56 -9.63
C ASN A 264 24.25 5.60 -9.54
N PRO A 265 23.66 6.73 -9.16
CA PRO A 265 22.23 6.82 -8.86
C PRO A 265 21.34 6.62 -10.09
N ASN A 266 21.86 6.82 -11.30
CA ASN A 266 21.12 6.69 -12.55
C ASN A 266 21.24 5.31 -13.21
N THR A 267 22.03 4.40 -12.67
CA THR A 267 22.27 3.08 -13.26
C THR A 267 22.26 1.92 -12.26
N ALA A 268 22.40 2.20 -10.99
CA ALA A 268 22.31 1.18 -9.94
C ALA A 268 20.82 0.80 -9.74
N LEU A 269 20.44 -0.37 -10.23
CA LEU A 269 19.06 -0.81 -10.24
C LEU A 269 18.58 -1.26 -8.86
N ARG A 270 17.33 -0.96 -8.57
CA ARG A 270 16.52 -1.60 -7.55
C ARG A 270 15.47 -2.47 -8.22
N TYR A 271 15.26 -3.65 -7.67
CA TYR A 271 14.27 -4.63 -8.11
C TYR A 271 13.31 -4.85 -6.97
N LEU A 272 12.03 -4.59 -7.20
CA LEU A 272 10.96 -4.97 -6.31
C LEU A 272 10.10 -5.96 -7.07
N ASN A 273 9.84 -7.11 -6.47
CA ASN A 273 9.04 -8.16 -7.07
C ASN A 273 8.06 -8.63 -6.01
N ASP A 274 6.81 -8.74 -6.39
CA ASP A 274 5.73 -9.08 -5.48
C ASP A 274 4.76 -10.08 -6.11
N VAL A 275 4.23 -10.97 -5.30
CA VAL A 275 3.17 -11.90 -5.68
C VAL A 275 2.13 -11.93 -4.57
N THR A 276 0.95 -11.42 -4.88
CA THR A 276 -0.23 -11.51 -4.03
C THR A 276 -1.20 -12.57 -4.54
N VAL A 277 -1.61 -13.48 -3.68
CA VAL A 277 -2.63 -14.51 -3.95
C VAL A 277 -3.77 -14.34 -2.97
N VAL A 278 -4.98 -14.11 -3.48
CA VAL A 278 -6.20 -14.04 -2.66
C VAL A 278 -7.12 -15.20 -3.01
N TRP A 279 -7.44 -16.04 -2.04
CA TRP A 279 -8.32 -17.18 -2.21
C TRP A 279 -9.52 -17.10 -1.24
N LYS A 280 -10.70 -16.90 -1.80
CA LYS A 280 -11.98 -17.05 -1.11
C LYS A 280 -12.29 -18.54 -0.98
N ALA A 281 -11.67 -19.19 0.00
CA ALA A 281 -11.74 -20.65 0.18
C ALA A 281 -13.16 -21.12 0.51
N THR A 282 -13.93 -20.28 1.19
CA THR A 282 -15.37 -20.47 1.46
C THR A 282 -16.07 -19.10 1.49
N ASP A 283 -17.39 -19.07 1.63
CA ASP A 283 -18.17 -17.84 1.80
C ASP A 283 -17.73 -17.02 3.04
N LYS A 284 -17.03 -17.65 4.00
CA LYS A 284 -16.61 -17.05 5.26
C LYS A 284 -15.11 -16.94 5.40
N LEU A 285 -14.31 -17.74 4.71
CA LEU A 285 -12.86 -17.80 4.84
C LEU A 285 -12.16 -17.26 3.60
N THR A 286 -11.40 -16.22 3.78
CA THR A 286 -10.47 -15.68 2.78
C THR A 286 -9.03 -15.89 3.27
N LEU A 287 -8.21 -16.46 2.42
CA LEU A 287 -6.76 -16.59 2.62
C LEU A 287 -6.07 -15.62 1.67
N THR A 288 -5.10 -14.88 2.19
CA THR A 288 -4.26 -14.00 1.37
C THR A 288 -2.80 -14.32 1.66
N THR A 289 -2.06 -14.62 0.60
CA THR A 289 -0.60 -14.80 0.66
C THR A 289 0.04 -13.65 -0.08
N ASP A 290 0.99 -13.00 0.55
CA ASP A 290 1.79 -11.92 0.00
C ASP A 290 3.26 -12.33 0.12
N ALA A 291 4.01 -12.28 -0.98
CA ALA A 291 5.40 -12.68 -1.02
C ALA A 291 6.20 -11.72 -1.89
N ASN A 292 7.26 -11.16 -1.34
CA ASN A 292 8.10 -10.22 -2.05
C ASN A 292 9.59 -10.53 -2.01
N TYR A 293 10.31 -9.93 -2.95
CA TYR A 293 11.76 -9.88 -2.99
C TYR A 293 12.22 -8.49 -3.45
N ILE A 294 13.11 -7.88 -2.68
CA ILE A 294 13.73 -6.58 -2.98
C ILE A 294 15.25 -6.73 -3.05
N ARG A 295 15.85 -6.07 -4.04
CA ARG A 295 17.31 -5.96 -4.20
C ARG A 295 17.67 -4.56 -4.66
N ASP A 296 18.70 -4.00 -4.07
CA ASP A 296 19.34 -2.75 -4.46
C ASP A 296 20.80 -3.01 -4.84
N ASP A 297 21.14 -2.78 -6.11
CA ASP A 297 22.50 -3.02 -6.63
C ASP A 297 23.47 -1.93 -6.17
N GLY A 298 23.00 -0.72 -5.85
CA GLY A 298 23.82 0.39 -5.40
C GLY A 298 24.46 0.10 -4.05
N PHE A 299 23.68 -0.36 -3.10
CA PHE A 299 24.14 -0.69 -1.75
C PHE A 299 24.38 -2.19 -1.55
N ASN A 300 24.26 -3.00 -2.61
CA ASN A 300 24.34 -4.46 -2.56
C ASN A 300 23.45 -5.05 -1.46
N ALA A 301 22.25 -4.49 -1.32
CA ALA A 301 21.29 -4.87 -0.30
C ALA A 301 20.20 -5.79 -0.88
N THR A 302 19.80 -6.78 -0.10
CA THR A 302 18.70 -7.69 -0.47
C THR A 302 17.78 -7.94 0.71
N GLY A 303 16.50 -8.09 0.42
CA GLY A 303 15.47 -8.42 1.40
C GLY A 303 14.30 -9.17 0.78
N GLY A 304 13.40 -9.63 1.59
CA GLY A 304 12.17 -10.26 1.12
C GLY A 304 11.55 -11.18 2.15
N GLY A 305 10.32 -11.56 1.90
CA GLY A 305 9.59 -12.40 2.84
C GLY A 305 8.22 -12.84 2.35
N VAL A 306 7.47 -13.39 3.28
CA VAL A 306 6.11 -13.87 3.06
C VAL A 306 5.24 -13.45 4.24
N ALA A 307 4.04 -12.95 3.94
CA ALA A 307 2.98 -12.71 4.90
C ALA A 307 1.75 -13.54 4.50
N GLN A 308 1.21 -14.30 5.45
CA GLN A 308 0.02 -15.11 5.28
C GLN A 308 -1.09 -14.57 6.16
N TYR A 309 -2.23 -14.27 5.55
CA TYR A 309 -3.43 -13.80 6.22
C TYR A 309 -4.52 -14.87 6.15
N ALA A 310 -5.28 -14.99 7.22
CA ALA A 310 -6.50 -15.77 7.27
C ALA A 310 -7.60 -14.90 7.90
N THR A 311 -8.57 -14.51 7.09
CA THR A 311 -9.72 -13.71 7.52
C THR A 311 -10.97 -14.56 7.53
N TYR A 312 -11.59 -14.70 8.70
CA TYR A 312 -12.83 -15.46 8.88
C TYR A 312 -13.99 -14.53 9.28
N ALA A 313 -15.05 -14.51 8.47
CA ALA A 313 -16.28 -13.80 8.77
C ALA A 313 -17.12 -14.63 9.75
N ILE A 314 -17.13 -14.24 11.02
CA ILE A 314 -17.99 -14.89 12.04
C ILE A 314 -19.45 -14.63 11.70
N ASN A 315 -19.76 -13.35 11.40
CA ASN A 315 -21.07 -12.90 10.94
C ASN A 315 -20.92 -11.58 10.14
N ASP A 316 -22.01 -10.89 9.82
CA ASP A 316 -22.03 -9.71 8.96
C ASP A 316 -21.34 -8.48 9.61
N TRP A 317 -21.20 -8.46 10.94
CA TRP A 317 -20.62 -7.32 11.68
C TRP A 317 -19.28 -7.65 12.36
N LEU A 318 -18.83 -8.91 12.34
CA LEU A 318 -17.61 -9.32 13.02
C LEU A 318 -16.76 -10.26 12.15
N LYS A 319 -15.52 -9.84 11.91
CA LYS A 319 -14.48 -10.67 11.29
C LYS A 319 -13.30 -10.81 12.25
N ILE A 320 -12.62 -11.94 12.18
CA ILE A 320 -11.34 -12.19 12.82
C ILE A 320 -10.28 -12.40 11.75
N THR A 321 -9.12 -11.77 11.91
CA THR A 321 -7.99 -11.93 11.01
C THR A 321 -6.74 -12.27 11.78
N GLY A 322 -6.06 -13.36 11.37
CA GLY A 322 -4.70 -13.67 11.77
C GLY A 322 -3.73 -13.37 10.63
N ARG A 323 -2.56 -12.77 10.94
CA ARG A 323 -1.42 -12.61 10.03
C ARG A 323 -0.18 -13.22 10.67
N GLY A 324 0.50 -14.09 9.92
CA GLY A 324 1.84 -14.58 10.25
C GLY A 324 2.80 -14.16 9.15
N GLU A 325 3.97 -13.63 9.51
CA GLU A 325 4.94 -13.12 8.54
C GLU A 325 6.37 -13.44 8.93
N ILE A 326 7.20 -13.66 7.92
CA ILE A 326 8.64 -13.76 8.03
C ILE A 326 9.24 -12.86 6.95
N TRP A 327 10.12 -11.95 7.36
CA TRP A 327 10.79 -11.05 6.44
C TRP A 327 12.29 -10.96 6.74
N ARG A 328 13.12 -11.11 5.72
CA ARG A 328 14.57 -11.07 5.85
C ARG A 328 15.13 -9.77 5.28
N ASP A 329 15.86 -9.02 6.09
CA ASP A 329 16.76 -7.95 5.67
C ASP A 329 18.21 -8.46 5.75
N ASN A 330 18.80 -8.80 4.60
CA ASN A 330 20.12 -9.45 4.56
C ASN A 330 21.26 -8.51 4.95
N ASN A 331 21.05 -7.20 4.87
CA ASN A 331 22.09 -6.22 5.10
C ASN A 331 21.78 -5.28 6.27
N GLY A 332 20.57 -5.38 6.86
CA GLY A 332 20.08 -4.39 7.81
C GLY A 332 19.84 -3.03 7.14
N PHE A 333 19.54 -3.03 5.85
CA PHE A 333 19.38 -1.82 5.06
C PHE A 333 17.92 -1.32 5.04
N PHE A 334 16.97 -2.20 4.74
CA PHE A 334 15.59 -1.78 4.51
C PHE A 334 14.85 -1.42 5.79
N VAL A 335 14.87 -2.27 6.82
CA VAL A 335 14.15 -2.02 8.08
C VAL A 335 14.91 -1.07 8.98
N ALA A 336 16.22 -1.16 8.99
CA ALA A 336 17.06 -0.33 9.86
C ALA A 336 17.11 1.14 9.47
N SER A 337 16.82 1.45 8.22
CA SER A 337 16.82 2.83 7.75
C SER A 337 15.65 3.66 8.27
N PHE A 338 14.70 3.04 8.98
CA PHE A 338 13.52 3.71 9.54
C PHE A 338 13.52 4.07 11.03
N PRO A 339 14.52 3.80 11.86
CA PRO A 339 14.38 4.02 13.30
C PRO A 339 14.14 5.48 13.69
N GLY A 340 14.60 6.41 12.90
CA GLY A 340 14.33 7.84 13.09
C GLY A 340 13.01 8.31 12.48
N ASN A 341 12.19 7.40 11.94
CA ASN A 341 10.96 7.63 11.21
C ASN A 341 11.12 8.36 9.88
N LEU A 342 12.29 8.43 9.31
CA LEU A 342 12.51 9.07 8.02
C LEU A 342 13.90 8.77 7.46
N ASP A 343 14.69 7.86 8.06
CA ASP A 343 16.06 7.68 7.61
C ASP A 343 16.14 7.06 6.21
N PHE A 344 15.25 6.13 5.86
CA PHE A 344 15.11 5.63 4.50
C PHE A 344 14.63 6.75 3.56
N VAL A 345 13.56 7.41 3.93
CA VAL A 345 13.04 8.57 3.23
C VAL A 345 14.11 9.67 3.15
N ARG A 346 14.87 9.92 4.24
CA ARG A 346 15.99 10.86 4.23
C ARG A 346 17.11 10.42 3.28
N VAL A 347 17.41 9.13 3.22
CA VAL A 347 18.44 8.61 2.29
C VAL A 347 17.98 8.74 0.85
N GLU A 348 16.75 8.38 0.56
CA GLU A 348 16.15 8.57 -0.77
C GLU A 348 16.09 10.07 -1.15
N HIS A 349 15.90 10.96 -0.18
CA HIS A 349 15.99 12.42 -0.36
C HIS A 349 17.42 12.96 -0.35
N GLY A 350 18.43 12.10 -0.22
CA GLY A 350 19.82 12.55 -0.19
C GLY A 350 20.29 13.13 1.12
N ASN A 351 19.58 12.97 2.19
CA ASN A 351 20.03 13.31 3.52
C ASN A 351 21.06 12.29 4.01
N PRO A 352 22.09 12.70 4.80
CA PRO A 352 23.06 11.75 5.32
C PRO A 352 22.36 10.69 6.18
N PHE A 353 22.88 9.46 6.10
CA PHE A 353 22.44 8.35 6.93
C PHE A 353 22.36 8.78 8.39
N GLY A 354 21.17 8.63 8.98
CA GLY A 354 21.06 8.56 10.42
C GLY A 354 21.87 7.37 10.94
N VAL A 355 22.18 7.38 12.22
CA VAL A 355 22.83 6.21 12.84
C VAL A 355 21.87 5.04 12.72
N ALA A 356 22.18 4.08 11.89
CA ALA A 356 21.39 2.88 11.73
C ALA A 356 21.25 2.18 13.08
N ILE A 357 20.06 2.17 13.63
CA ILE A 357 19.72 1.33 14.77
C ILE A 357 19.42 -0.07 14.21
N SER A 358 20.40 -0.73 13.65
CA SER A 358 20.16 -2.09 13.24
C SER A 358 21.02 -3.02 14.05
N GLY A 359 20.43 -4.14 14.41
CA GLY A 359 21.21 -5.28 14.86
C GLY A 359 21.98 -5.95 13.72
N GLY A 360 22.15 -5.30 12.56
CA GLY A 360 22.70 -5.90 11.35
C GLY A 360 21.67 -6.77 10.60
N PRO A 361 22.13 -7.74 9.80
CA PRO A 361 21.25 -8.64 9.05
C PRO A 361 20.25 -9.36 9.95
N THR A 362 18.95 -9.06 9.80
CA THR A 362 17.91 -9.57 10.68
C THR A 362 16.83 -10.31 9.92
N THR A 363 16.40 -11.45 10.46
CA THR A 363 15.17 -12.14 10.06
C THR A 363 14.07 -11.78 11.04
N TYR A 364 13.12 -10.99 10.60
CA TYR A 364 11.97 -10.59 11.39
C TYR A 364 10.86 -11.63 11.25
N GLY A 365 10.23 -11.99 12.36
CA GLY A 365 9.00 -12.75 12.40
C GLY A 365 7.94 -11.95 13.12
N ALA A 366 6.70 -11.99 12.65
CA ALA A 366 5.60 -11.37 13.37
C ALA A 366 4.33 -12.22 13.31
N LEU A 367 3.56 -12.16 14.39
CA LEU A 367 2.21 -12.72 14.49
C LEU A 367 1.26 -11.61 14.92
N THR A 368 0.18 -11.44 14.19
CA THR A 368 -0.88 -10.46 14.49
C THR A 368 -2.23 -11.16 14.53
N LEU A 369 -3.03 -10.84 15.52
CA LEU A 369 -4.42 -11.26 15.62
C LEU A 369 -5.29 -10.04 15.87
N GLY A 370 -6.27 -9.81 15.01
CA GLY A 370 -7.17 -8.67 15.12
C GLY A 370 -8.61 -9.01 14.80
N LEU A 371 -9.48 -8.10 15.19
CA LEU A 371 -10.91 -8.13 14.89
C LEU A 371 -11.25 -6.94 13.99
N ALA A 372 -12.23 -7.12 13.11
CA ALA A 372 -12.90 -6.01 12.44
C ALA A 372 -14.38 -6.03 12.85
N ILE A 373 -14.77 -5.02 13.63
CA ILE A 373 -16.09 -4.89 14.22
C ILE A 373 -16.83 -3.79 13.47
N LYS A 374 -17.95 -4.13 12.82
CA LYS A 374 -18.85 -3.21 12.11
C LYS A 374 -20.16 -3.11 12.89
N PRO A 375 -20.25 -2.24 13.91
CA PRO A 375 -21.45 -2.15 14.72
C PRO A 375 -22.63 -1.61 13.89
N PRO A 376 -23.87 -1.96 14.25
CA PRO A 376 -25.04 -1.33 13.68
C PRO A 376 -25.07 0.16 14.10
N VAL A 377 -24.97 1.04 13.13
CA VAL A 377 -24.88 2.49 13.33
C VAL A 377 -25.88 3.23 12.43
N PRO A 378 -26.21 4.51 12.73
CA PRO A 378 -27.02 5.32 11.84
C PRO A 378 -26.41 5.46 10.44
N LYS A 379 -27.23 5.66 9.41
CA LYS A 379 -26.82 5.77 8.01
C LYS A 379 -25.72 6.81 7.75
N GLN A 380 -25.65 7.86 8.57
CA GLN A 380 -24.66 8.94 8.42
C GLN A 380 -23.22 8.48 8.64
N ILE A 381 -23.04 7.39 9.39
CA ILE A 381 -21.75 6.77 9.68
C ILE A 381 -21.76 5.26 9.33
N GLU A 382 -22.61 4.90 8.34
CA GLU A 382 -22.64 3.53 7.82
C GLU A 382 -21.26 3.15 7.28
N GLY A 383 -20.80 1.97 7.66
CA GLY A 383 -19.46 1.51 7.32
C GLY A 383 -18.40 1.78 8.38
N LEU A 384 -18.77 2.36 9.54
CA LEU A 384 -17.88 2.48 10.69
C LEU A 384 -17.27 1.11 11.05
N VAL A 385 -15.96 1.09 11.23
CA VAL A 385 -15.19 -0.11 11.62
C VAL A 385 -14.30 0.22 12.81
N ILE A 386 -14.21 -0.73 13.76
CA ILE A 386 -13.26 -0.70 14.87
C ILE A 386 -12.38 -1.94 14.74
N ARG A 387 -11.03 -1.78 14.77
CA ARG A 387 -10.09 -2.89 14.59
C ARG A 387 -9.10 -3.00 15.77
N PRO A 388 -9.50 -3.61 16.90
CA PRO A 388 -8.56 -3.95 17.96
C PRO A 388 -7.67 -5.13 17.52
N GLU A 389 -6.38 -5.06 17.84
CA GLU A 389 -5.41 -6.10 17.53
C GLU A 389 -4.29 -6.22 18.55
N ILE A 390 -3.64 -7.38 18.56
CA ILE A 390 -2.41 -7.68 19.27
C ILE A 390 -1.37 -8.18 18.27
N ARG A 391 -0.15 -7.68 18.38
CA ARG A 391 0.97 -8.05 17.53
C ARG A 391 2.19 -8.41 18.36
N TYR A 392 2.87 -9.47 17.96
CA TYR A 392 4.16 -9.89 18.48
C TYR A 392 5.19 -9.89 17.37
N ASP A 393 6.22 -9.07 17.50
CA ASP A 393 7.38 -9.03 16.60
C ASP A 393 8.59 -9.67 17.27
N THR A 394 9.41 -10.40 16.51
CA THR A 394 10.60 -11.05 17.03
C THR A 394 11.70 -11.15 15.99
N SER A 395 12.95 -11.12 16.43
CA SER A 395 14.09 -11.54 15.63
C SER A 395 14.23 -13.05 15.68
N LEU A 396 14.27 -13.70 14.52
CA LEU A 396 14.41 -15.15 14.39
C LEU A 396 15.89 -15.61 14.31
N ASN A 397 16.84 -14.68 14.30
CA ASN A 397 18.27 -14.96 14.21
C ASN A 397 19.09 -14.30 15.33
N ASN A 398 18.48 -14.11 16.51
CA ASN A 398 19.11 -13.63 17.74
C ASN A 398 19.71 -12.19 17.66
N THR A 399 19.27 -11.36 16.73
CA THR A 399 19.55 -9.92 16.75
C THR A 399 18.61 -9.21 17.71
N THR A 400 18.92 -7.98 18.07
CA THR A 400 18.15 -7.18 19.05
C THR A 400 17.67 -5.88 18.45
N PRO A 401 16.82 -5.90 17.38
CA PRO A 401 16.41 -4.67 16.68
C PRO A 401 15.41 -3.83 17.47
N PHE A 402 14.69 -4.43 18.41
CA PHE A 402 13.64 -3.76 19.17
C PHE A 402 14.19 -3.08 20.44
N GLY A 403 13.36 -2.20 21.01
CA GLY A 403 13.69 -1.56 22.27
C GLY A 403 14.94 -0.69 22.21
N GLY A 404 15.15 0.05 21.10
CA GLY A 404 16.35 0.84 20.90
C GLY A 404 17.62 0.01 20.71
N GLY A 405 17.51 -1.16 20.08
CA GLY A 405 18.64 -2.05 19.82
C GLY A 405 18.99 -3.00 20.98
N THR A 406 18.11 -3.14 21.97
CA THR A 406 18.41 -3.92 23.20
C THR A 406 17.58 -5.18 23.38
N LYS A 407 16.50 -5.35 22.58
CA LYS A 407 15.57 -6.48 22.72
C LYS A 407 15.40 -7.25 21.42
N GLY A 408 15.25 -8.57 21.54
CA GLY A 408 14.98 -9.48 20.43
C GLY A 408 13.50 -9.55 20.03
N SER A 409 12.59 -8.97 20.82
CA SER A 409 11.16 -9.00 20.54
C SER A 409 10.39 -7.82 21.15
N GLN A 410 9.17 -7.59 20.66
CA GLN A 410 8.23 -6.61 21.23
C GLN A 410 6.79 -7.08 21.12
N TRP A 411 5.94 -6.58 22.01
CA TRP A 411 4.48 -6.73 21.97
C TRP A 411 3.83 -5.37 21.73
N THR A 412 2.92 -5.32 20.76
CA THR A 412 2.12 -4.13 20.45
C THR A 412 0.64 -4.45 20.57
N PHE A 413 -0.10 -3.56 21.21
CA PHE A 413 -1.56 -3.57 21.26
C PHE A 413 -2.01 -2.33 20.51
N ALA A 414 -2.88 -2.49 19.54
CA ALA A 414 -3.32 -1.37 18.71
C ALA A 414 -4.82 -1.46 18.42
N SER A 415 -5.42 -0.34 18.15
CA SER A 415 -6.80 -0.28 17.67
C SER A 415 -7.01 1.01 16.91
N ASP A 416 -7.79 0.94 15.85
CA ASP A 416 -8.30 2.10 15.14
C ASP A 416 -9.82 2.14 15.07
N LEU A 417 -10.30 3.31 14.70
CA LEU A 417 -11.69 3.61 14.38
C LEU A 417 -11.71 4.29 13.00
N ILE A 418 -12.39 3.68 12.05
CA ILE A 418 -12.57 4.20 10.70
C ILE A 418 -14.01 4.65 10.54
N ILE A 419 -14.21 5.90 10.12
CA ILE A 419 -15.50 6.51 9.84
C ILE A 419 -15.53 6.94 8.37
N PRO A 420 -16.01 6.09 7.45
CA PRO A 420 -16.21 6.49 6.05
C PRO A 420 -17.45 7.35 5.91
N PHE A 421 -17.47 8.22 4.90
CA PHE A 421 -18.64 9.00 4.53
C PHE A 421 -18.70 9.21 3.02
N THR A 422 -19.92 9.40 2.52
CA THR A 422 -20.18 9.71 1.11
C THR A 422 -20.86 11.05 1.02
N ILE A 423 -20.36 11.93 0.14
CA ILE A 423 -20.95 13.24 -0.14
C ILE A 423 -21.84 13.13 -1.38
N LYS A 424 -21.35 12.38 -2.40
CA LYS A 424 -22.06 12.10 -3.66
C LYS A 424 -21.72 10.71 -4.20
#